data_83f34eb4945a3462a5e636a4f0199f18
#
_entry.id   83f34eb4945a3462a5e636a4f0199f18
#
_cell.length_a   1.000
_cell.length_b   1.000
_cell.length_c   1.000
_cell.angle_alpha   90.00
_cell.angle_beta   90.00
_cell.angle_gamma   90.00
#
_symmetry.space_group_name_H-M   'P 1'
#
loop_
_entity.id
_entity.type
_entity.pdbx_description
1 polymer ?
#
loop_
_entity_poly.entity_id
_entity_poly.type
_entity_poly.pdbx_seq_one_letter_code
_entity_poly.pdbx_strand_id
1 'polypeptide(L)'
;MLRVVVLGAAAGGGVPQWNCGCPVCRKARGDHPELQSTQASIAVSADGEHWFLINASPDLRQQLIATPQLHPKPGQVRHSPIAGVILTNGEIDAVAGLLSMREGSPFTLYAHERVLAILKSNSIFNVLGENNVRRQPIAVDKAFEPALPDGSPSGMEVLPFEVPGKGAWYLEGKAHPAGGDGAGDMLGLRILDKASGKYFYFLAACARVTDDLKSRLAGAALVFFDGTVWRDDELIVAGLGNKTGAGMGHISMSGDHGAIESLAGLDIGRKVFLHINNSNPALLHGSDERKTAEQAGWHIPADGTEITL
;
A
#
# COMPACT_ATOMS: atom_id res chain seq x y z
N MET A 1 2.27 21.07 -2.30
CA MET A 1 2.54 20.43 -0.99
C MET A 1 1.80 19.13 -0.96
N LEU A 2 2.51 18.01 -0.88
CA LEU A 2 1.86 16.69 -0.87
C LEU A 2 1.12 16.45 0.44
N ARG A 3 -0.15 16.08 0.31
CA ARG A 3 -0.97 15.54 1.39
C ARG A 3 -1.14 14.05 1.19
N VAL A 4 -0.88 13.29 2.24
CA VAL A 4 -1.03 11.82 2.25
C VAL A 4 -1.96 11.45 3.39
N VAL A 5 -2.94 10.60 3.10
CA VAL A 5 -3.84 10.01 4.09
C VAL A 5 -3.63 8.49 4.07
N VAL A 6 -3.30 7.91 5.20
CA VAL A 6 -3.27 6.46 5.36
C VAL A 6 -4.72 5.97 5.47
N LEU A 7 -5.21 5.29 4.44
CA LEU A 7 -6.58 4.78 4.43
C LEU A 7 -6.69 3.51 5.28
N GLY A 8 -5.63 2.71 5.27
CA GLY A 8 -5.49 1.51 6.06
C GLY A 8 -4.03 1.09 6.14
N ALA A 9 -3.64 0.41 7.21
CA ALA A 9 -2.27 -0.01 7.47
C ALA A 9 -2.09 -1.52 7.63
N ALA A 10 -3.17 -2.32 7.69
CA ALA A 10 -3.10 -3.75 7.89
C ALA A 10 -2.75 -4.51 6.59
N ALA A 11 -2.16 -5.69 6.73
CA ALA A 11 -2.02 -6.67 5.64
C ALA A 11 -3.36 -7.29 5.25
N GLY A 12 -3.33 -8.19 4.28
CA GLY A 12 -4.52 -8.92 3.81
C GLY A 12 -5.36 -9.51 4.94
N GLY A 13 -6.66 -9.24 4.92
CA GLY A 13 -7.62 -9.64 5.95
C GLY A 13 -7.94 -8.58 7.01
N GLY A 14 -7.13 -7.53 7.13
CA GLY A 14 -7.36 -6.44 8.09
C GLY A 14 -7.17 -6.84 9.56
N VAL A 15 -7.41 -5.89 10.47
CA VAL A 15 -7.40 -6.11 11.92
C VAL A 15 -8.74 -5.66 12.50
N PRO A 16 -9.52 -6.52 13.14
CA PRO A 16 -9.31 -7.95 13.30
C PRO A 16 -9.61 -8.75 12.01
N GLN A 17 -8.79 -9.72 11.69
CA GLN A 17 -9.10 -10.64 10.59
C GLN A 17 -10.31 -11.51 10.99
N TRP A 18 -11.26 -11.69 10.07
CA TRP A 18 -12.60 -12.25 10.35
C TRP A 18 -12.58 -13.65 11.01
N ASN A 19 -11.63 -14.50 10.67
CA ASN A 19 -11.50 -15.88 11.16
C ASN A 19 -10.33 -16.07 12.14
N CYS A 20 -9.67 -14.99 12.62
CA CYS A 20 -8.51 -15.07 13.49
C CYS A 20 -8.87 -14.81 14.95
N GLY A 21 -8.35 -15.64 15.86
CA GLY A 21 -8.48 -15.52 17.30
C GLY A 21 -7.15 -15.19 18.02
N CYS A 22 -6.14 -14.65 17.31
CA CYS A 22 -4.88 -14.25 17.93
C CYS A 22 -5.08 -13.14 18.98
N PRO A 23 -4.07 -12.86 19.83
CA PRO A 23 -4.20 -11.85 20.89
C PRO A 23 -4.61 -10.46 20.37
N VAL A 24 -4.06 -10.01 19.26
CA VAL A 24 -4.39 -8.72 18.62
C VAL A 24 -5.86 -8.72 18.16
N CYS A 25 -6.27 -9.73 17.39
CA CYS A 25 -7.64 -9.80 16.87
C CYS A 25 -8.71 -9.91 17.97
N ARG A 26 -8.41 -10.64 19.08
CA ARG A 26 -9.33 -10.69 20.22
C ARG A 26 -9.49 -9.33 20.89
N LYS A 27 -8.39 -8.60 21.12
CA LYS A 27 -8.43 -7.25 21.68
C LYS A 27 -9.16 -6.27 20.77
N ALA A 28 -8.87 -6.29 19.47
CA ALA A 28 -9.50 -5.40 18.50
C ALA A 28 -11.01 -5.62 18.33
N ARG A 29 -11.52 -6.86 18.62
CA ARG A 29 -12.97 -7.12 18.67
C ARG A 29 -13.63 -6.76 19.98
N GLY A 30 -12.85 -6.71 21.06
CA GLY A 30 -13.32 -6.44 22.43
C GLY A 30 -13.09 -4.99 22.84
N ASP A 31 -12.25 -4.80 23.83
CA ASP A 31 -12.11 -3.55 24.56
C ASP A 31 -11.12 -2.55 23.91
N HIS A 32 -10.52 -2.90 22.77
CA HIS A 32 -9.50 -2.10 22.10
C HIS A 32 -9.84 -1.82 20.61
N PRO A 33 -10.96 -1.10 20.33
CA PRO A 33 -11.34 -0.78 18.95
C PRO A 33 -10.31 0.10 18.21
N GLU A 34 -9.45 0.80 18.95
CA GLU A 34 -8.33 1.59 18.40
C GLU A 34 -7.26 0.74 17.70
N LEU A 35 -7.28 -0.59 17.93
CA LEU A 35 -6.42 -1.54 17.22
C LEU A 35 -6.99 -1.95 15.84
N GLN A 36 -8.25 -1.59 15.56
CA GLN A 36 -8.84 -1.93 14.27
C GLN A 36 -8.13 -1.17 13.16
N SER A 37 -7.81 -1.88 12.09
CA SER A 37 -7.18 -1.30 10.91
C SER A 37 -7.64 -2.02 9.66
N THR A 38 -7.96 -1.26 8.64
CA THR A 38 -8.29 -1.74 7.31
C THR A 38 -7.01 -2.05 6.53
N GLN A 39 -7.15 -2.76 5.41
CA GLN A 39 -6.02 -3.22 4.60
C GLN A 39 -5.28 -2.07 3.91
N ALA A 40 -3.97 -2.23 3.71
CA ALA A 40 -3.03 -1.19 3.33
C ALA A 40 -3.40 -0.48 2.01
N SER A 41 -3.65 0.81 2.12
CA SER A 41 -3.83 1.74 1.02
C SER A 41 -3.58 3.16 1.52
N ILE A 42 -3.14 4.05 0.64
CA ILE A 42 -3.01 5.48 0.93
C ILE A 42 -3.70 6.31 -0.16
N ALA A 43 -4.14 7.50 0.20
CA ALA A 43 -4.55 8.53 -0.74
C ALA A 43 -3.51 9.65 -0.76
N VAL A 44 -3.15 10.17 -1.93
CA VAL A 44 -2.19 11.25 -2.11
C VAL A 44 -2.74 12.34 -3.00
N SER A 45 -2.45 13.60 -2.67
CA SER A 45 -2.86 14.77 -3.43
C SER A 45 -1.80 15.87 -3.36
N ALA A 46 -1.56 16.56 -4.47
CA ALA A 46 -0.70 17.75 -4.52
C ALA A 46 -1.48 19.07 -4.35
N ASP A 47 -2.77 19.10 -4.67
CA ASP A 47 -3.64 20.29 -4.64
C ASP A 47 -4.67 20.27 -3.50
N GLY A 48 -4.87 19.10 -2.86
CA GLY A 48 -5.87 18.89 -1.81
C GLY A 48 -7.30 18.67 -2.34
N GLU A 49 -7.49 18.70 -3.66
CA GLU A 49 -8.79 18.58 -4.34
C GLU A 49 -8.93 17.29 -5.14
N HIS A 50 -7.86 16.92 -5.85
CA HIS A 50 -7.79 15.70 -6.65
C HIS A 50 -6.87 14.68 -5.97
N TRP A 51 -7.38 13.50 -5.79
CA TRP A 51 -6.70 12.45 -5.03
C TRP A 51 -6.39 11.23 -5.90
N PHE A 52 -5.24 10.64 -5.62
CA PHE A 52 -4.82 9.38 -6.23
C PHE A 52 -4.69 8.32 -5.13
N LEU A 53 -5.30 7.16 -5.34
CA LEU A 53 -5.15 6.03 -4.44
C LEU A 53 -3.92 5.23 -4.82
N ILE A 54 -3.13 4.82 -3.84
CA ILE A 54 -2.08 3.82 -4.02
C ILE A 54 -2.61 2.51 -3.47
N ASN A 55 -2.85 1.57 -4.37
CA ASN A 55 -3.63 0.35 -4.16
C ASN A 55 -5.11 0.60 -3.82
N ALA A 56 -5.93 -0.40 -4.08
CA ALA A 56 -7.36 -0.39 -3.80
C ALA A 56 -7.72 -1.64 -2.99
N SER A 57 -7.63 -1.53 -1.68
CA SER A 57 -7.84 -2.66 -0.77
C SER A 57 -9.29 -3.15 -0.79
N PRO A 58 -9.58 -4.40 -0.38
CA PRO A 58 -10.95 -4.90 -0.24
C PRO A 58 -11.84 -4.01 0.65
N ASP A 59 -11.24 -3.26 1.57
CA ASP A 59 -11.92 -2.35 2.50
C ASP A 59 -12.17 -0.96 1.90
N LEU A 60 -11.86 -0.74 0.62
CA LEU A 60 -11.89 0.59 -0.02
C LEU A 60 -13.19 1.34 0.24
N ARG A 61 -14.36 0.68 0.13
CA ARG A 61 -15.64 1.35 0.39
C ARG A 61 -15.70 1.94 1.80
N GLN A 62 -15.26 1.20 2.81
CA GLN A 62 -15.21 1.66 4.19
C GLN A 62 -14.20 2.79 4.36
N GLN A 63 -13.03 2.66 3.75
CA GLN A 63 -11.97 3.66 3.76
C GLN A 63 -12.43 4.99 3.17
N LEU A 64 -13.12 4.96 2.03
CA LEU A 64 -13.65 6.16 1.40
C LEU A 64 -14.73 6.85 2.26
N ILE A 65 -15.59 6.06 2.91
CA ILE A 65 -16.63 6.60 3.80
C ILE A 65 -16.01 7.25 5.05
N ALA A 66 -14.91 6.67 5.57
CA ALA A 66 -14.24 7.17 6.77
C ALA A 66 -13.33 8.39 6.49
N THR A 67 -13.05 8.72 5.22
CA THR A 67 -12.10 9.77 4.81
C THR A 67 -12.82 10.97 4.20
N PRO A 68 -13.10 12.05 4.96
CA PRO A 68 -13.87 13.21 4.47
C PRO A 68 -13.29 13.88 3.23
N GLN A 69 -11.97 13.84 3.05
CA GLN A 69 -11.27 14.40 1.89
C GLN A 69 -11.64 13.70 0.58
N LEU A 70 -12.15 12.46 0.67
CA LEU A 70 -12.55 11.64 -0.48
C LEU A 70 -14.06 11.65 -0.73
N HIS A 71 -14.81 12.46 0.03
CA HIS A 71 -16.26 12.58 -0.15
C HIS A 71 -16.63 13.44 -1.36
N PRO A 72 -17.85 13.27 -1.89
CA PRO A 72 -18.40 14.19 -2.89
C PRO A 72 -18.39 15.64 -2.40
N LYS A 73 -18.06 16.57 -3.29
CA LYS A 73 -18.08 18.00 -2.96
C LYS A 73 -19.50 18.47 -2.62
N PRO A 74 -19.65 19.42 -1.67
CA PRO A 74 -20.95 20.00 -1.36
C PRO A 74 -21.68 20.50 -2.60
N GLY A 75 -22.98 20.23 -2.70
CA GLY A 75 -23.81 20.63 -3.83
C GLY A 75 -23.76 19.71 -5.06
N GLN A 76 -22.89 18.72 -5.07
CA GLN A 76 -22.82 17.71 -6.14
C GLN A 76 -23.51 16.41 -5.72
N VAL A 77 -24.52 15.98 -6.47
CA VAL A 77 -25.28 14.75 -6.19
C VAL A 77 -24.45 13.51 -6.44
N ARG A 78 -23.61 13.54 -7.48
CA ARG A 78 -22.62 12.50 -7.81
C ARG A 78 -21.30 13.16 -8.15
N HIS A 79 -20.28 12.84 -7.37
CA HIS A 79 -18.92 13.35 -7.54
C HIS A 79 -17.93 12.40 -6.85
N SER A 80 -16.74 12.30 -7.39
CA SER A 80 -15.60 11.68 -6.75
C SER A 80 -14.37 12.56 -6.94
N PRO A 81 -13.65 12.90 -5.88
CA PRO A 81 -12.36 13.60 -5.99
C PRO A 81 -11.22 12.67 -6.41
N ILE A 82 -11.47 11.36 -6.58
CA ILE A 82 -10.47 10.38 -6.96
C ILE A 82 -10.23 10.49 -8.47
N ALA A 83 -9.07 11.03 -8.84
CA ALA A 83 -8.63 11.18 -10.22
C ALA A 83 -7.98 9.92 -10.78
N GLY A 84 -7.40 9.08 -9.92
CA GLY A 84 -6.77 7.84 -10.36
C GLY A 84 -6.46 6.86 -9.24
N VAL A 85 -6.11 5.64 -9.66
CA VAL A 85 -5.61 4.57 -8.80
C VAL A 85 -4.29 4.07 -9.38
N ILE A 86 -3.25 3.96 -8.57
CA ILE A 86 -1.93 3.45 -8.95
C ILE A 86 -1.72 2.13 -8.21
N LEU A 87 -1.59 1.03 -8.94
CA LEU A 87 -1.39 -0.29 -8.37
C LEU A 87 0.08 -0.65 -8.34
N THR A 88 0.54 -1.21 -7.21
CA THR A 88 1.92 -1.67 -7.03
C THR A 88 2.09 -3.16 -7.35
N ASN A 89 1.01 -3.93 -7.32
CA ASN A 89 1.01 -5.37 -7.59
C ASN A 89 -0.41 -5.87 -7.92
N GLY A 90 -0.54 -7.17 -8.18
CA GLY A 90 -1.81 -7.82 -8.51
C GLY A 90 -2.46 -8.60 -7.38
N GLU A 91 -1.99 -8.44 -6.13
CA GLU A 91 -2.58 -9.12 -4.97
C GLU A 91 -4.01 -8.67 -4.68
N ILE A 92 -4.78 -9.53 -4.03
CA ILE A 92 -6.19 -9.26 -3.71
C ILE A 92 -6.32 -7.99 -2.86
N ASP A 93 -5.43 -7.80 -1.89
CA ASP A 93 -5.42 -6.63 -1.02
C ASP A 93 -4.99 -5.33 -1.71
N ALA A 94 -4.40 -5.43 -2.90
CA ALA A 94 -4.08 -4.27 -3.74
C ALA A 94 -5.16 -3.94 -4.78
N VAL A 95 -5.96 -4.92 -5.24
CA VAL A 95 -6.82 -4.71 -6.43
C VAL A 95 -8.31 -4.91 -6.18
N ALA A 96 -8.73 -5.67 -5.16
CA ALA A 96 -10.14 -6.07 -5.03
C ALA A 96 -11.09 -4.90 -4.74
N GLY A 97 -10.61 -3.84 -4.12
CA GLY A 97 -11.38 -2.62 -3.87
C GLY A 97 -11.80 -1.87 -5.13
N LEU A 98 -11.12 -2.11 -6.26
CA LEU A 98 -11.53 -1.57 -7.56
C LEU A 98 -12.99 -1.93 -7.90
N LEU A 99 -13.47 -3.08 -7.42
CA LEU A 99 -14.86 -3.52 -7.64
C LEU A 99 -15.88 -2.58 -6.98
N SER A 100 -15.49 -1.87 -5.90
CA SER A 100 -16.32 -0.84 -5.27
C SER A 100 -16.40 0.44 -6.11
N MET A 101 -15.51 0.64 -7.08
CA MET A 101 -15.45 1.84 -7.94
C MET A 101 -16.25 1.69 -9.24
N ARG A 102 -17.03 0.62 -9.41
CA ARG A 102 -17.88 0.37 -10.58
C ARG A 102 -19.02 1.38 -10.75
N GLU A 103 -19.21 2.29 -9.81
CA GLU A 103 -20.36 3.21 -9.75
C GLU A 103 -20.28 4.38 -10.76
N GLY A 104 -19.38 4.28 -11.74
CA GLY A 104 -19.40 5.13 -12.95
C GLY A 104 -18.70 6.49 -12.83
N SER A 105 -18.02 6.80 -11.72
CA SER A 105 -17.15 7.97 -11.66
C SER A 105 -15.88 7.75 -12.50
N PRO A 106 -15.50 8.71 -13.36
CA PRO A 106 -14.31 8.57 -14.20
C PRO A 106 -13.01 8.61 -13.35
N PHE A 107 -12.08 7.71 -13.65
CA PHE A 107 -10.72 7.76 -13.12
C PHE A 107 -9.73 7.04 -14.05
N THR A 108 -8.43 7.29 -13.84
CA THR A 108 -7.39 6.54 -14.56
C THR A 108 -6.78 5.48 -13.66
N LEU A 109 -6.69 4.26 -14.15
CA LEU A 109 -6.04 3.13 -13.50
C LEU A 109 -4.63 2.97 -14.07
N TYR A 110 -3.63 3.26 -13.24
CA TYR A 110 -2.20 3.12 -13.57
C TYR A 110 -1.68 1.82 -12.98
N ALA A 111 -1.13 0.94 -13.81
CA ALA A 111 -0.49 -0.29 -13.34
C ALA A 111 0.52 -0.80 -14.37
N HIS A 112 1.48 -1.61 -13.93
CA HIS A 112 2.35 -2.33 -14.85
C HIS A 112 1.54 -3.27 -15.75
N GLU A 113 2.02 -3.51 -16.98
CA GLU A 113 1.32 -4.36 -17.95
C GLU A 113 0.97 -5.74 -17.38
N ARG A 114 1.84 -6.29 -16.54
CA ARG A 114 1.60 -7.58 -15.88
C ARG A 114 0.37 -7.55 -14.95
N VAL A 115 0.22 -6.50 -14.16
CA VAL A 115 -0.96 -6.30 -13.30
C VAL A 115 -2.21 -6.06 -14.13
N LEU A 116 -2.11 -5.26 -15.20
CA LEU A 116 -3.23 -5.06 -16.13
C LEU A 116 -3.66 -6.38 -16.81
N ALA A 117 -2.71 -7.26 -17.13
CA ALA A 117 -3.01 -8.59 -17.68
C ALA A 117 -3.75 -9.48 -16.66
N ILE A 118 -3.39 -9.42 -15.39
CA ILE A 118 -4.14 -10.08 -14.30
C ILE A 118 -5.60 -9.60 -14.27
N LEU A 119 -5.81 -8.29 -14.25
CA LEU A 119 -7.16 -7.72 -14.23
C LEU A 119 -7.96 -8.12 -15.47
N LYS A 120 -7.33 -8.10 -16.65
CA LYS A 120 -7.95 -8.50 -17.91
C LYS A 120 -8.33 -9.98 -17.93
N SER A 121 -7.53 -10.85 -17.32
CA SER A 121 -7.80 -12.30 -17.25
C SER A 121 -8.93 -12.67 -16.28
N ASN A 122 -9.32 -11.75 -15.42
CA ASN A 122 -10.39 -11.93 -14.45
C ASN A 122 -11.62 -11.10 -14.85
N SER A 123 -12.59 -11.74 -15.49
CA SER A 123 -13.75 -11.10 -16.11
C SER A 123 -14.57 -10.20 -15.16
N ILE A 124 -14.48 -10.41 -13.84
CA ILE A 124 -15.18 -9.57 -12.86
C ILE A 124 -14.74 -8.10 -12.96
N PHE A 125 -13.49 -7.81 -13.35
CA PHE A 125 -12.99 -6.44 -13.51
C PHE A 125 -13.50 -5.75 -14.80
N ASN A 126 -14.29 -6.44 -15.64
CA ASN A 126 -14.96 -5.81 -16.76
C ASN A 126 -16.09 -4.84 -16.31
N VAL A 127 -16.48 -4.90 -15.03
CA VAL A 127 -17.38 -3.89 -14.42
C VAL A 127 -16.79 -2.48 -14.44
N LEU A 128 -15.46 -2.36 -14.56
CA LEU A 128 -14.74 -1.12 -14.76
C LEU A 128 -14.70 -0.79 -16.27
N GLY A 129 -15.85 -0.38 -16.79
CA GLY A 129 -16.04 -0.12 -18.22
C GLY A 129 -15.11 0.96 -18.76
N GLU A 130 -14.63 0.79 -19.99
CA GLU A 130 -13.65 1.67 -20.65
C GLU A 130 -14.16 3.12 -20.84
N ASN A 131 -15.47 3.33 -20.83
CA ASN A 131 -16.07 4.66 -20.90
C ASN A 131 -15.76 5.52 -19.67
N ASN A 132 -15.50 4.90 -18.52
CA ASN A 132 -15.27 5.59 -17.25
C ASN A 132 -13.85 5.33 -16.69
N VAL A 133 -13.24 4.20 -17.02
CA VAL A 133 -11.96 3.81 -16.44
C VAL A 133 -10.92 3.62 -17.54
N ARG A 134 -10.04 4.61 -17.67
CA ARG A 134 -8.89 4.51 -18.57
C ARG A 134 -7.81 3.66 -17.91
N ARG A 135 -7.35 2.60 -18.56
CA ARG A 135 -6.20 1.80 -18.15
C ARG A 135 -4.93 2.33 -18.80
N GLN A 136 -4.00 2.81 -17.98
CA GLN A 136 -2.74 3.40 -18.43
C GLN A 136 -1.57 2.54 -17.96
N PRO A 137 -0.85 1.87 -18.86
CA PRO A 137 0.36 1.15 -18.50
C PRO A 137 1.43 2.08 -17.94
N ILE A 138 2.12 1.63 -16.89
CA ILE A 138 3.32 2.24 -16.34
C ILE A 138 4.48 1.27 -16.46
N ALA A 139 5.71 1.78 -16.53
CA ALA A 139 6.89 0.96 -16.73
C ALA A 139 7.93 1.20 -15.62
N VAL A 140 8.65 0.14 -15.27
CA VAL A 140 9.76 0.17 -14.31
C VAL A 140 10.78 1.23 -14.71
N ASP A 141 11.26 2.01 -13.74
CA ASP A 141 12.25 3.08 -13.87
C ASP A 141 11.90 4.16 -14.91
N LYS A 142 10.61 4.30 -15.25
CA LYS A 142 10.11 5.39 -16.11
C LYS A 142 9.14 6.26 -15.31
N ALA A 143 9.59 7.49 -15.03
CA ALA A 143 8.75 8.46 -14.35
C ALA A 143 7.56 8.86 -15.24
N PHE A 144 6.42 9.10 -14.62
CA PHE A 144 5.24 9.66 -15.29
C PHE A 144 4.54 10.65 -14.35
N GLU A 145 3.76 11.53 -14.92
CA GLU A 145 2.86 12.42 -14.20
C GLU A 145 1.43 11.92 -14.36
N PRO A 146 0.75 11.55 -13.24
CA PRO A 146 -0.67 11.21 -13.32
C PRO A 146 -1.48 12.42 -13.83
N ALA A 147 -2.44 12.18 -14.71
CA ALA A 147 -3.30 13.22 -15.24
C ALA A 147 -4.56 13.40 -14.37
N LEU A 148 -5.01 14.64 -14.25
CA LEU A 148 -6.32 14.96 -13.71
C LEU A 148 -7.44 14.57 -14.69
N PRO A 149 -8.72 14.54 -14.27
CA PRO A 149 -9.82 14.12 -15.16
C PRO A 149 -9.97 14.95 -16.43
N ASP A 150 -9.58 16.22 -16.41
CA ASP A 150 -9.58 17.12 -17.58
C ASP A 150 -8.32 16.98 -18.47
N GLY A 151 -7.40 16.08 -18.11
CA GLY A 151 -6.14 15.85 -18.79
C GLY A 151 -5.00 16.76 -18.37
N SER A 152 -5.22 17.71 -17.48
CA SER A 152 -4.16 18.56 -16.94
C SER A 152 -3.22 17.77 -16.01
N PRO A 153 -1.98 18.25 -15.80
CA PRO A 153 -1.01 17.59 -14.92
C PRO A 153 -1.43 17.68 -13.46
N SER A 154 -1.17 16.60 -12.69
CA SER A 154 -1.49 16.54 -11.25
C SER A 154 -0.54 17.34 -10.36
N GLY A 155 0.60 17.78 -10.88
CA GLY A 155 1.69 18.35 -10.07
C GLY A 155 2.54 17.31 -9.33
N MET A 156 2.29 16.03 -9.54
CA MET A 156 3.08 14.93 -8.97
C MET A 156 3.87 14.20 -10.06
N GLU A 157 5.08 13.76 -9.73
CA GLU A 157 5.81 12.78 -10.53
C GLU A 157 5.85 11.45 -9.78
N VAL A 158 5.51 10.37 -10.46
CA VAL A 158 5.58 9.01 -9.92
C VAL A 158 6.62 8.22 -10.67
N LEU A 159 7.58 7.64 -9.95
CA LEU A 159 8.60 6.75 -10.48
C LEU A 159 8.39 5.35 -9.89
N PRO A 160 7.84 4.40 -10.67
CA PRO A 160 7.78 3.00 -10.30
C PRO A 160 9.17 2.37 -10.40
N PHE A 161 9.51 1.50 -9.46
CA PHE A 161 10.74 0.71 -9.51
C PHE A 161 10.48 -0.69 -8.94
N GLU A 162 11.30 -1.65 -9.36
CA GLU A 162 11.18 -3.01 -8.84
C GLU A 162 11.63 -3.10 -7.39
N VAL A 163 10.89 -3.88 -6.60
CA VAL A 163 11.30 -4.30 -5.28
C VAL A 163 11.35 -5.82 -5.21
N PRO A 164 12.33 -6.39 -4.48
CA PRO A 164 12.34 -7.83 -4.25
C PRO A 164 11.03 -8.26 -3.59
N GLY A 165 10.31 -9.18 -4.23
CA GLY A 165 9.01 -9.65 -3.75
C GLY A 165 8.54 -10.87 -4.53
N LYS A 166 7.29 -11.25 -4.32
CA LYS A 166 6.62 -12.32 -5.04
C LYS A 166 5.45 -11.78 -5.83
N GLY A 167 5.16 -12.38 -6.97
CA GLY A 167 3.91 -12.14 -7.68
C GLY A 167 2.70 -12.65 -6.89
N ALA A 168 1.49 -12.32 -7.37
CA ALA A 168 0.24 -12.63 -6.70
C ALA A 168 0.12 -14.11 -6.34
N TRP A 169 -0.10 -14.41 -5.05
CA TRP A 169 -0.03 -15.77 -4.49
C TRP A 169 -0.97 -16.76 -5.18
N TYR A 170 -2.14 -16.31 -5.64
CA TYR A 170 -3.11 -17.17 -6.36
C TYR A 170 -2.65 -17.56 -7.77
N LEU A 171 -1.55 -16.98 -8.26
CA LEU A 171 -0.85 -17.37 -9.48
C LEU A 171 0.38 -18.24 -9.21
N GLU A 172 0.70 -18.54 -7.94
CA GLU A 172 1.84 -19.37 -7.58
C GLU A 172 1.73 -20.75 -8.26
N GLY A 173 2.77 -21.17 -8.98
CA GLY A 173 2.77 -22.41 -9.78
C GLY A 173 1.94 -22.39 -11.07
N LYS A 174 1.38 -21.25 -11.45
CA LYS A 174 0.62 -21.08 -12.70
C LYS A 174 1.36 -20.14 -13.65
N ALA A 175 1.06 -20.27 -14.95
CA ALA A 175 1.54 -19.30 -15.92
C ALA A 175 0.93 -17.93 -15.67
N HIS A 176 1.78 -16.90 -15.61
CA HIS A 176 1.30 -15.53 -15.51
C HIS A 176 0.60 -15.10 -16.81
N PRO A 177 -0.56 -14.40 -16.75
CA PRO A 177 -1.29 -13.99 -17.96
C PRO A 177 -0.48 -13.19 -18.98
N ALA A 178 0.54 -12.45 -18.53
CA ALA A 178 1.46 -11.69 -19.41
C ALA A 178 2.70 -12.49 -19.81
N GLY A 179 2.92 -13.70 -19.30
CA GLY A 179 4.19 -14.44 -19.47
C GLY A 179 5.37 -13.77 -18.76
N GLY A 180 6.61 -14.10 -19.15
CA GLY A 180 7.83 -13.45 -18.65
C GLY A 180 8.32 -13.94 -17.29
N ASP A 181 9.35 -13.28 -16.76
CA ASP A 181 10.16 -13.66 -15.59
C ASP A 181 9.70 -13.07 -14.26
N GLY A 182 8.66 -12.25 -14.26
CA GLY A 182 8.13 -11.62 -13.04
C GLY A 182 8.50 -10.15 -12.85
N ALA A 183 9.33 -9.59 -13.71
CA ALA A 183 9.65 -8.16 -13.68
C ALA A 183 8.38 -7.30 -13.77
N GLY A 184 8.17 -6.40 -12.80
CA GLY A 184 6.97 -5.57 -12.70
C GLY A 184 5.79 -6.20 -11.94
N ASP A 185 5.94 -7.41 -11.36
CA ASP A 185 4.89 -8.01 -10.50
C ASP A 185 4.78 -7.30 -9.15
N MET A 186 5.89 -6.75 -8.65
CA MET A 186 5.96 -6.02 -7.40
C MET A 186 6.73 -4.72 -7.57
N LEU A 187 6.07 -3.61 -7.31
CA LEU A 187 6.63 -2.26 -7.46
C LEU A 187 6.68 -1.50 -6.14
N GLY A 188 7.78 -0.77 -5.94
CA GLY A 188 7.83 0.40 -5.10
C GLY A 188 7.52 1.65 -5.92
N LEU A 189 7.07 2.70 -5.28
CA LEU A 189 6.80 3.99 -5.91
C LEU A 189 7.57 5.10 -5.20
N ARG A 190 8.28 5.95 -5.95
CA ARG A 190 8.67 7.28 -5.49
C ARG A 190 7.63 8.27 -5.98
N ILE A 191 7.08 9.07 -5.08
CA ILE A 191 6.09 10.09 -5.40
C ILE A 191 6.68 11.45 -5.01
N LEU A 192 6.87 12.32 -6.00
CA LEU A 192 7.51 13.62 -5.89
C LEU A 192 6.45 14.73 -6.08
N ASP A 193 6.45 15.71 -5.20
CA ASP A 193 5.79 17.00 -5.42
C ASP A 193 6.64 17.90 -6.31
N LYS A 194 6.21 18.15 -7.53
CA LYS A 194 6.96 18.97 -8.50
C LYS A 194 7.14 20.41 -8.04
N ALA A 195 6.25 20.92 -7.19
CA ALA A 195 6.30 22.28 -6.70
C ALA A 195 7.34 22.47 -5.60
N SER A 196 7.43 21.55 -4.62
CA SER A 196 8.35 21.65 -3.49
C SER A 196 9.63 20.85 -3.66
N GLY A 197 9.68 19.89 -4.59
CA GLY A 197 10.77 18.95 -4.74
C GLY A 197 10.83 17.88 -3.65
N LYS A 198 9.90 17.87 -2.69
CA LYS A 198 9.82 16.84 -1.67
C LYS A 198 9.23 15.56 -2.23
N TYR A 199 9.69 14.42 -1.72
CA TYR A 199 9.23 13.12 -2.19
C TYR A 199 9.13 12.11 -1.04
N PHE A 200 8.35 11.08 -1.30
CA PHE A 200 8.26 9.93 -0.41
C PHE A 200 8.30 8.62 -1.20
N TYR A 201 8.54 7.54 -0.49
CA TYR A 201 8.48 6.19 -1.03
C TYR A 201 7.34 5.40 -0.43
N PHE A 202 6.71 4.55 -1.26
CA PHE A 202 5.69 3.59 -0.87
C PHE A 202 6.13 2.17 -1.27
N LEU A 203 6.34 1.30 -0.27
CA LEU A 203 6.76 -0.08 -0.41
C LEU A 203 5.96 -0.96 0.57
N ALA A 204 4.72 -1.30 0.22
CA ALA A 204 3.84 -2.12 1.07
C ALA A 204 4.25 -3.60 1.14
N ALA A 205 5.12 -4.07 0.23
CA ALA A 205 5.70 -5.39 0.23
C ALA A 205 7.15 -5.33 -0.22
N CYS A 206 8.05 -6.01 0.51
CA CYS A 206 9.48 -6.06 0.20
C CYS A 206 10.09 -7.31 0.85
N ALA A 207 10.68 -8.20 0.07
CA ALA A 207 11.27 -9.43 0.60
C ALA A 207 12.66 -9.23 1.24
N ARG A 208 13.39 -8.21 0.84
CA ARG A 208 14.72 -7.86 1.37
C ARG A 208 15.12 -6.44 1.00
N VAL A 209 15.94 -5.83 1.84
CA VAL A 209 16.58 -4.53 1.56
C VAL A 209 17.90 -4.77 0.85
N THR A 210 18.01 -4.31 -0.40
CA THR A 210 19.25 -4.34 -1.21
C THR A 210 20.02 -3.01 -1.06
N ASP A 211 21.29 -2.98 -1.44
CA ASP A 211 22.08 -1.74 -1.41
C ASP A 211 21.55 -0.70 -2.41
N ASP A 212 21.01 -1.15 -3.56
CA ASP A 212 20.32 -0.26 -4.48
C ASP A 212 19.08 0.37 -3.81
N LEU A 213 18.26 -0.42 -3.11
CA LEU A 213 17.11 0.10 -2.39
C LEU A 213 17.52 1.09 -1.28
N LYS A 214 18.57 0.79 -0.51
CA LYS A 214 19.12 1.73 0.48
C LYS A 214 19.52 3.06 -0.16
N SER A 215 20.20 3.00 -1.29
CA SER A 215 20.64 4.18 -2.05
C SER A 215 19.46 5.01 -2.54
N ARG A 216 18.37 4.36 -2.99
CA ARG A 216 17.13 5.02 -3.41
C ARG A 216 16.42 5.72 -2.25
N LEU A 217 16.34 5.07 -1.07
CA LEU A 217 15.60 5.58 0.08
C LEU A 217 16.33 6.69 0.84
N ALA A 218 17.63 6.82 0.71
CA ALA A 218 18.41 7.85 1.38
C ALA A 218 17.94 9.26 1.00
N GLY A 219 17.80 10.15 1.98
CA GLY A 219 17.33 11.53 1.79
C GLY A 219 15.81 11.68 1.59
N ALA A 220 15.04 10.60 1.65
CA ALA A 220 13.59 10.68 1.52
C ALA A 220 12.94 11.42 2.71
N ALA A 221 11.99 12.30 2.43
CA ALA A 221 11.25 12.99 3.50
C ALA A 221 10.35 12.01 4.27
N LEU A 222 9.85 10.95 3.61
CA LEU A 222 8.99 9.93 4.20
C LEU A 222 9.19 8.61 3.45
N VAL A 223 9.17 7.51 4.18
CA VAL A 223 9.12 6.15 3.63
C VAL A 223 8.00 5.37 4.31
N PHE A 224 7.04 4.90 3.51
CA PHE A 224 6.14 3.84 3.89
C PHE A 224 6.77 2.50 3.52
N PHE A 225 6.91 1.60 4.48
CA PHE A 225 7.64 0.36 4.29
C PHE A 225 6.88 -0.85 4.83
N ASP A 226 7.16 -2.00 4.25
CA ASP A 226 6.62 -3.31 4.65
C ASP A 226 6.80 -3.60 6.14
N GLY A 227 5.71 -3.83 6.83
CA GLY A 227 5.64 -4.16 8.24
C GLY A 227 4.90 -5.48 8.51
N THR A 228 4.84 -6.38 7.55
CA THR A 228 3.96 -7.56 7.61
C THR A 228 4.19 -8.39 8.87
N VAL A 229 5.39 -8.80 9.16
CA VAL A 229 5.70 -9.63 10.34
C VAL A 229 6.77 -8.98 11.22
N TRP A 230 6.64 -9.15 12.53
CA TRP A 230 7.68 -8.74 13.46
C TRP A 230 8.93 -9.61 13.33
N ARG A 231 8.73 -10.94 13.29
CA ARG A 231 9.76 -11.96 13.08
C ARG A 231 9.39 -12.85 11.90
N ASP A 232 10.40 -13.39 11.23
CA ASP A 232 10.18 -14.22 10.04
C ASP A 232 9.30 -15.45 10.31
N ASP A 233 9.43 -16.08 11.47
CA ASP A 233 8.70 -17.27 11.89
C ASP A 233 7.40 -16.99 12.66
N GLU A 234 6.95 -15.74 12.74
CA GLU A 234 5.83 -15.27 13.57
C GLU A 234 4.56 -16.10 13.41
N LEU A 235 4.14 -16.35 12.18
CA LEU A 235 2.91 -17.11 11.90
C LEU A 235 3.02 -18.57 12.32
N ILE A 236 4.20 -19.17 12.18
CA ILE A 236 4.47 -20.55 12.56
C ILE A 236 4.43 -20.69 14.08
N VAL A 237 5.12 -19.81 14.79
CA VAL A 237 5.16 -19.80 16.26
C VAL A 237 3.78 -19.54 16.85
N ALA A 238 2.99 -18.65 16.22
CA ALA A 238 1.62 -18.35 16.66
C ALA A 238 0.59 -19.43 16.27
N GLY A 239 0.96 -20.44 15.49
CA GLY A 239 0.03 -21.47 15.01
C GLY A 239 -1.00 -20.96 14.00
N LEU A 240 -0.70 -19.88 13.31
CA LEU A 240 -1.59 -19.20 12.37
C LEU A 240 -1.32 -19.57 10.90
N GLY A 241 -0.20 -20.19 10.62
CA GLY A 241 0.20 -20.58 9.28
C GLY A 241 1.46 -21.43 9.28
N ASN A 242 1.89 -21.85 8.10
CA ASN A 242 3.08 -22.67 7.88
C ASN A 242 4.16 -21.98 7.03
N LYS A 243 3.94 -20.72 6.65
CA LYS A 243 4.89 -19.93 5.86
C LYS A 243 5.60 -18.92 6.77
N THR A 244 6.88 -18.66 6.46
CA THR A 244 7.64 -17.55 7.05
C THR A 244 7.33 -16.25 6.31
N GLY A 245 7.73 -15.11 6.85
CA GLY A 245 7.67 -13.81 6.18
C GLY A 245 8.39 -13.84 4.84
N ALA A 246 9.64 -14.30 4.81
CA ALA A 246 10.41 -14.47 3.58
C ALA A 246 9.73 -15.45 2.60
N GLY A 247 9.13 -16.51 3.12
CA GLY A 247 8.32 -17.47 2.34
C GLY A 247 7.11 -16.84 1.68
N MET A 248 6.57 -15.75 2.24
CA MET A 248 5.47 -14.96 1.67
C MET A 248 5.95 -13.78 0.81
N GLY A 249 7.24 -13.46 0.81
CA GLY A 249 7.80 -12.32 0.07
C GLY A 249 7.92 -11.03 0.89
N HIS A 250 7.93 -11.15 2.22
CA HIS A 250 8.01 -10.04 3.16
C HIS A 250 9.24 -10.14 4.06
N ILE A 251 9.94 -9.02 4.24
CA ILE A 251 11.00 -8.88 5.23
C ILE A 251 10.38 -8.75 6.62
N SER A 252 11.06 -9.28 7.66
CA SER A 252 10.65 -8.99 9.04
C SER A 252 10.96 -7.56 9.44
N MET A 253 10.18 -7.00 10.37
CA MET A 253 10.48 -5.70 10.98
C MET A 253 11.78 -5.75 11.78
N SER A 254 11.97 -6.80 12.60
CA SER A 254 13.08 -6.97 13.55
C SER A 254 14.02 -8.09 13.16
N GLY A 255 15.09 -8.23 13.95
CA GLY A 255 16.12 -9.26 13.78
C GLY A 255 17.21 -8.87 12.79
N ASP A 256 18.21 -9.74 12.69
CA ASP A 256 19.34 -9.57 11.78
C ASP A 256 18.83 -9.47 10.34
N HIS A 257 19.21 -8.41 9.65
CA HIS A 257 18.73 -8.07 8.31
C HIS A 257 17.24 -7.71 8.21
N GLY A 258 16.53 -7.52 9.33
CA GLY A 258 15.17 -6.97 9.35
C GLY A 258 15.14 -5.50 8.89
N ALA A 259 13.94 -4.99 8.63
CA ALA A 259 13.76 -3.62 8.10
C ALA A 259 14.37 -2.55 9.03
N ILE A 260 14.20 -2.69 10.36
CA ILE A 260 14.70 -1.74 11.35
C ILE A 260 16.23 -1.66 11.27
N GLU A 261 16.93 -2.79 11.28
CA GLU A 261 18.39 -2.83 11.20
C GLU A 261 18.88 -2.40 9.82
N SER A 262 18.29 -2.94 8.75
CA SER A 262 18.74 -2.70 7.38
C SER A 262 18.64 -1.25 6.95
N LEU A 263 17.67 -0.49 7.49
CA LEU A 263 17.44 0.92 7.22
C LEU A 263 17.90 1.85 8.36
N ALA A 264 18.60 1.28 9.37
CA ALA A 264 19.23 2.07 10.42
C ALA A 264 20.33 2.96 9.82
N GLY A 265 20.42 4.20 10.33
CA GLY A 265 21.45 5.15 9.89
C GLY A 265 21.24 5.79 8.52
N LEU A 266 20.21 5.41 7.76
CA LEU A 266 19.83 6.15 6.57
C LEU A 266 19.17 7.49 6.96
N ASP A 267 19.56 8.54 6.25
CA ASP A 267 18.91 9.86 6.38
C ASP A 267 17.51 9.81 5.75
N ILE A 268 16.52 9.41 6.55
CA ILE A 268 15.10 9.36 6.19
C ILE A 268 14.34 10.19 7.20
N GLY A 269 13.59 11.20 6.72
CA GLY A 269 12.90 12.14 7.59
C GLY A 269 11.83 11.49 8.47
N ARG A 270 10.98 10.62 7.91
CA ARG A 270 9.97 9.85 8.64
C ARG A 270 9.88 8.43 8.09
N LYS A 271 9.83 7.45 8.99
CA LYS A 271 9.68 6.02 8.65
C LYS A 271 8.35 5.52 9.19
N VAL A 272 7.52 4.89 8.32
CA VAL A 272 6.17 4.42 8.66
C VAL A 272 6.02 3.00 8.17
N PHE A 273 5.67 2.08 9.06
CA PHE A 273 5.31 0.73 8.67
C PHE A 273 3.88 0.68 8.12
N LEU A 274 3.69 -0.03 7.02
CA LEU A 274 2.40 -0.39 6.44
C LEU A 274 2.31 -1.89 6.19
N HIS A 275 1.14 -2.36 5.78
CA HIS A 275 0.89 -3.76 5.46
C HIS A 275 1.21 -4.69 6.64
N ILE A 276 0.72 -4.32 7.83
CA ILE A 276 1.04 -4.99 9.09
C ILE A 276 0.07 -6.16 9.30
N ASN A 277 0.59 -7.38 9.45
CA ASN A 277 -0.27 -8.55 9.66
C ASN A 277 -0.98 -8.49 11.01
N ASN A 278 -2.20 -9.02 11.05
CA ASN A 278 -3.05 -9.04 12.25
C ASN A 278 -2.45 -9.78 13.46
N SER A 279 -1.45 -10.63 13.25
CA SER A 279 -0.72 -11.33 14.33
C SER A 279 0.43 -10.53 14.90
N ASN A 280 0.90 -9.50 14.17
CA ASN A 280 2.11 -8.77 14.52
C ASN A 280 1.98 -8.08 15.90
N PRO A 281 2.82 -8.44 16.88
CA PRO A 281 2.71 -7.92 18.24
C PRO A 281 2.99 -6.42 18.33
N ALA A 282 3.66 -5.82 17.35
CA ALA A 282 3.88 -4.37 17.30
C ALA A 282 2.58 -3.56 17.15
N LEU A 283 1.46 -4.19 16.76
CA LEU A 283 0.14 -3.55 16.76
C LEU A 283 -0.37 -3.27 18.19
N LEU A 284 0.07 -4.05 19.18
CA LEU A 284 -0.37 -3.86 20.56
C LEU A 284 0.30 -2.63 21.18
N HIS A 285 -0.51 -1.69 21.62
CA HIS A 285 -0.02 -0.53 22.37
C HIS A 285 0.73 -0.98 23.63
N GLY A 286 1.94 -0.47 23.81
CA GLY A 286 2.78 -0.79 24.96
C GLY A 286 3.52 -2.13 24.91
N SER A 287 3.41 -2.91 23.82
CA SER A 287 4.27 -4.09 23.61
C SER A 287 5.74 -3.68 23.49
N ASP A 288 6.64 -4.59 23.78
CA ASP A 288 8.08 -4.33 23.66
C ASP A 288 8.49 -4.21 22.18
N GLU A 289 7.80 -4.92 21.30
CA GLU A 289 7.95 -4.82 19.85
C GLU A 289 7.60 -3.41 19.35
N ARG A 290 6.47 -2.87 19.79
CA ARG A 290 6.08 -1.50 19.44
C ARG A 290 7.08 -0.48 19.95
N LYS A 291 7.48 -0.57 21.22
CA LYS A 291 8.50 0.31 21.79
C LYS A 291 9.81 0.25 21.03
N THR A 292 10.24 -0.95 20.64
CA THR A 292 11.47 -1.15 19.85
C THR A 292 11.38 -0.45 18.50
N ALA A 293 10.26 -0.60 17.78
CA ALA A 293 10.04 0.10 16.52
C ALA A 293 10.06 1.63 16.70
N GLU A 294 9.35 2.14 17.70
CA GLU A 294 9.26 3.58 17.99
C GLU A 294 10.63 4.16 18.41
N GLN A 295 11.40 3.46 19.24
CA GLN A 295 12.77 3.85 19.62
C GLN A 295 13.72 3.89 18.41
N ALA A 296 13.49 3.03 17.41
CA ALA A 296 14.22 3.05 16.14
C ALA A 296 13.71 4.13 15.16
N GLY A 297 12.77 4.98 15.59
CA GLY A 297 12.20 6.07 14.79
C GLY A 297 11.14 5.64 13.77
N TRP A 298 10.53 4.46 13.96
CA TRP A 298 9.44 3.97 13.12
C TRP A 298 8.08 4.29 13.74
N HIS A 299 7.12 4.57 12.89
CA HIS A 299 5.73 4.82 13.27
C HIS A 299 4.84 3.70 12.75
N ILE A 300 3.86 3.32 13.56
CA ILE A 300 2.76 2.42 13.18
C ILE A 300 1.51 3.28 13.12
N PRO A 301 0.99 3.61 11.93
CA PRO A 301 -0.10 4.55 11.80
C PRO A 301 -1.44 3.90 12.12
N ALA A 302 -2.41 4.70 12.51
CA ALA A 302 -3.83 4.34 12.49
C ALA A 302 -4.45 4.73 11.13
N ASP A 303 -5.58 4.10 10.80
CA ASP A 303 -6.41 4.51 9.67
C ASP A 303 -6.82 5.98 9.83
N GLY A 304 -6.76 6.76 8.75
CA GLY A 304 -7.01 8.19 8.77
C GLY A 304 -5.81 9.06 9.15
N THR A 305 -4.64 8.48 9.42
CA THR A 305 -3.42 9.28 9.70
C THR A 305 -3.07 10.18 8.52
N GLU A 306 -3.01 11.49 8.76
CA GLU A 306 -2.63 12.49 7.74
C GLU A 306 -1.15 12.88 7.88
N ILE A 307 -0.47 12.97 6.74
CA ILE A 307 0.92 13.42 6.64
C ILE A 307 1.02 14.47 5.55
N THR A 308 1.69 15.57 5.84
CA THR A 308 1.98 16.63 4.87
C THR A 308 3.49 16.76 4.68
N LEU A 309 3.94 16.87 3.42
CA LEU A 309 5.34 17.02 3.02
C LEU A 309 5.59 18.39 2.40
#